data_4f71cf5e33a9d4a2db8cde130b42cbdc
#
_entry.id   4f71cf5e33a9d4a2db8cde130b42cbdc
#
_cell.length_a   1.000
_cell.length_b   1.000
_cell.length_c   1.000
_cell.angle_alpha   90.00
_cell.angle_beta   90.00
_cell.angle_gamma   90.00
#
_symmetry.space_group_name_H-M   'P 1'
#
loop_
_entity.id
_entity.type
_entity.pdbx_description
1 polymer ?
#
loop_
_entity_poly.entity_id
_entity_poly.type
_entity_poly.pdbx_seq_one_letter_code
_entity_poly.pdbx_strand_id
1 'polypeptide(L)'
;TYLSDLKNICEYDSSEGTFRTIYQGQYTINDASMDQDGIFWLASTEGLVRYDPRTGKSELINTSLFQDVASVVADNQYRIWIGTRRHLFVYSSRTHNFTTLEEVDGVLPNEYIFHATLLAKNGDVFVGGTTGMTVINSAVHFDTDEDYTVELLDVLLNGLPVSLSEEPQEAAETIQIPWNFSSLQLKVLLNESDVFRKNFFRFNIEG
;
A
#
# COMPACT_ATOMS: atom_id res chain seq x y z
N THR A 1 5.47 -15.12 21.71
CA THR A 1 4.15 -15.19 21.05
C THR A 1 3.47 -13.83 21.20
N TYR A 2 2.79 -13.37 20.15
CA TYR A 2 2.08 -12.09 20.16
C TYR A 2 0.58 -12.34 20.08
N LEU A 3 -0.19 -11.50 20.76
CA LEU A 3 -1.65 -11.48 20.74
C LEU A 3 -2.10 -10.04 20.48
N SER A 4 -3.14 -9.85 19.68
CA SER A 4 -3.75 -8.56 19.46
C SER A 4 -5.18 -8.53 19.96
N ASP A 5 -5.58 -7.40 20.49
CA ASP A 5 -6.98 -7.01 20.66
C ASP A 5 -7.29 -5.80 19.76
N LEU A 6 -8.47 -5.22 19.90
CA LEU A 6 -8.91 -4.10 19.04
C LEU A 6 -7.99 -2.87 19.06
N LYS A 7 -7.11 -2.70 20.04
CA LYS A 7 -6.25 -1.50 20.17
C LYS A 7 -4.83 -1.79 20.60
N ASN A 8 -4.55 -3.01 21.04
CA ASN A 8 -3.27 -3.34 21.64
C ASN A 8 -2.62 -4.54 20.96
N ILE A 9 -1.28 -4.57 20.99
CA ILE A 9 -0.52 -5.79 20.76
C ILE A 9 0.20 -6.11 22.04
N CYS A 10 0.06 -7.34 22.50
CA CYS A 10 0.72 -7.85 23.68
C CYS A 10 1.69 -8.96 23.30
N GLU A 11 2.88 -8.92 23.89
CA GLU A 11 3.82 -10.01 23.86
C GLU A 11 3.55 -10.92 25.06
N TYR A 12 3.43 -12.22 24.81
CA TYR A 12 3.32 -13.23 25.83
C TYR A 12 4.68 -13.87 26.09
N ASP A 13 5.17 -13.73 27.31
CA ASP A 13 6.34 -14.45 27.80
C ASP A 13 5.91 -15.79 28.41
N SER A 14 6.25 -16.87 27.72
CA SER A 14 5.90 -18.24 28.17
C SER A 14 6.72 -18.73 29.36
N SER A 15 7.87 -18.12 29.64
CA SER A 15 8.73 -18.49 30.77
C SER A 15 8.19 -17.90 32.08
N GLU A 16 7.63 -16.71 32.02
CA GLU A 16 7.08 -16.02 33.19
C GLU A 16 5.55 -16.08 33.27
N GLY A 17 4.88 -16.53 32.20
CA GLY A 17 3.42 -16.58 32.12
C GLY A 17 2.77 -15.17 32.09
N THR A 18 3.50 -14.15 31.67
CA THR A 18 3.08 -12.76 31.73
C THR A 18 2.83 -12.16 30.35
N PHE A 19 1.98 -11.14 30.31
CA PHE A 19 1.71 -10.34 29.12
C PHE A 19 2.33 -8.95 29.27
N ARG A 20 3.01 -8.49 28.23
CA ARG A 20 3.52 -7.14 28.13
C ARG A 20 2.89 -6.43 26.93
N THR A 21 2.20 -5.33 27.14
CA THR A 21 1.71 -4.50 26.03
C THR A 21 2.90 -3.85 25.35
N ILE A 22 3.07 -4.12 24.06
CA ILE A 22 4.14 -3.55 23.24
C ILE A 22 3.64 -2.44 22.33
N TYR A 23 2.36 -2.46 21.97
CA TYR A 23 1.69 -1.42 21.20
C TYR A 23 0.35 -1.07 21.84
N GLN A 24 0.09 0.22 21.96
CA GLN A 24 -1.21 0.77 22.32
C GLN A 24 -1.52 1.92 21.37
N GLY A 25 -2.45 1.71 20.47
CA GLY A 25 -2.77 2.65 19.41
C GLY A 25 -4.11 3.35 19.59
N GLN A 26 -4.30 4.39 18.79
CA GLN A 26 -5.56 5.12 18.69
C GLN A 26 -6.54 4.47 17.69
N TYR A 27 -6.04 3.64 16.78
CA TYR A 27 -6.81 3.02 15.71
C TYR A 27 -7.37 1.67 16.15
N THR A 28 -8.51 1.29 15.58
CA THR A 28 -9.05 -0.05 15.77
C THR A 28 -8.29 -1.03 14.86
N ILE A 29 -7.68 -2.04 15.47
CA ILE A 29 -6.89 -3.07 14.78
C ILE A 29 -7.83 -4.21 14.39
N ASN A 30 -7.91 -4.49 13.11
CA ASN A 30 -8.69 -5.58 12.52
C ASN A 30 -7.86 -6.85 12.34
N ASP A 31 -6.56 -6.71 12.09
CA ASP A 31 -5.61 -7.80 11.91
C ASP A 31 -4.18 -7.30 12.10
N ALA A 32 -3.24 -8.20 12.35
CA ALA A 32 -1.84 -7.86 12.55
C ALA A 32 -0.91 -8.94 12.00
N SER A 33 0.15 -8.52 11.34
CA SER A 33 1.22 -9.38 10.87
C SER A 33 2.59 -8.78 11.18
N MET A 34 3.56 -9.61 11.47
CA MET A 34 4.94 -9.18 11.70
C MET A 34 5.81 -9.63 10.53
N ASP A 35 6.60 -8.72 9.97
CA ASP A 35 7.55 -9.05 8.93
C ASP A 35 8.87 -9.62 9.50
N GLN A 36 9.77 -10.00 8.59
CA GLN A 36 11.06 -10.60 8.95
C GLN A 36 12.02 -9.63 9.67
N ASP A 37 11.78 -8.31 9.57
CA ASP A 37 12.54 -7.29 10.29
C ASP A 37 11.96 -6.98 11.68
N GLY A 38 10.88 -7.67 12.07
CA GLY A 38 10.19 -7.49 13.34
C GLY A 38 9.30 -6.25 13.37
N ILE A 39 8.95 -5.69 12.23
CA ILE A 39 7.99 -4.60 12.10
C ILE A 39 6.58 -5.18 12.09
N PHE A 40 5.68 -4.60 12.86
CA PHE A 40 4.27 -4.94 12.81
C PHE A 40 3.53 -4.13 11.75
N TRP A 41 2.74 -4.83 10.99
CA TRP A 41 1.81 -4.29 10.01
C TRP A 41 0.41 -4.55 10.51
N LEU A 42 -0.36 -3.48 10.76
CA LEU A 42 -1.66 -3.54 11.39
C LEU A 42 -2.72 -3.10 10.40
N ALA A 43 -3.68 -3.97 10.15
CA ALA A 43 -4.89 -3.62 9.43
C ALA A 43 -5.77 -2.77 10.35
N SER A 44 -6.18 -1.60 9.92
CA SER A 44 -7.07 -0.73 10.71
C SER A 44 -8.21 -0.14 9.89
N THR A 45 -9.19 0.42 10.58
CA THR A 45 -10.32 1.13 9.95
C THR A 45 -9.86 2.36 9.16
N GLU A 46 -8.75 2.98 9.56
CA GLU A 46 -8.20 4.19 8.95
C GLU A 46 -7.18 3.91 7.85
N GLY A 47 -6.69 2.67 7.75
CA GLY A 47 -5.67 2.27 6.77
C GLY A 47 -4.70 1.23 7.30
N LEU A 48 -3.53 1.15 6.70
CA LEU A 48 -2.44 0.28 7.13
C LEU A 48 -1.54 1.04 8.11
N VAL A 49 -1.29 0.47 9.29
CA VAL A 49 -0.35 1.04 10.27
C VAL A 49 0.93 0.23 10.30
N ARG A 50 2.05 0.90 10.10
CA ARG A 50 3.39 0.35 10.32
C ARG A 50 3.83 0.69 11.74
N TYR A 51 4.25 -0.31 12.53
CA TYR A 51 4.73 -0.11 13.88
C TYR A 51 6.07 -0.80 14.11
N ASP A 52 7.08 -0.02 14.55
CA ASP A 52 8.39 -0.55 14.93
C ASP A 52 8.49 -0.65 16.47
N PRO A 53 8.47 -1.86 17.03
CA PRO A 53 8.51 -2.06 18.48
C PRO A 53 9.84 -1.67 19.13
N ARG A 54 10.92 -1.57 18.34
CA ARG A 54 12.24 -1.17 18.85
C ARG A 54 12.32 0.32 19.15
N THR A 55 11.60 1.11 18.36
CA THR A 55 11.59 2.58 18.49
C THR A 55 10.32 3.11 19.11
N GLY A 56 9.27 2.29 19.17
CA GLY A 56 7.92 2.67 19.58
C GLY A 56 7.19 3.59 18.59
N LYS A 57 7.73 3.77 17.38
CA LYS A 57 7.12 4.62 16.36
C LYS A 57 6.07 3.90 15.56
N SER A 58 4.95 4.56 15.34
CA SER A 58 3.91 4.13 14.43
C SER A 58 3.68 5.16 13.32
N GLU A 59 3.40 4.67 12.12
CA GLU A 59 3.11 5.45 10.93
C GLU A 59 1.83 4.93 10.30
N LEU A 60 0.87 5.82 10.04
CA LEU A 60 -0.34 5.50 9.30
C LEU A 60 -0.07 5.69 7.81
N ILE A 61 -0.13 4.60 7.07
CA ILE A 61 -0.12 4.60 5.60
C ILE A 61 -1.58 4.67 5.16
N ASN A 62 -2.06 5.89 4.97
CA ASN A 62 -3.41 6.16 4.52
C ASN A 62 -3.37 6.64 3.08
N THR A 63 -4.10 5.94 2.22
CA THR A 63 -4.32 6.35 0.86
C THR A 63 -5.81 6.41 0.58
N SER A 64 -6.23 7.22 -0.38
CA SER A 64 -7.62 7.23 -0.82
C SER A 64 -8.09 5.88 -1.39
N LEU A 65 -7.16 4.96 -1.62
CA LEU A 65 -7.41 3.67 -2.26
C LEU A 65 -7.76 2.57 -1.27
N PHE A 66 -7.18 2.58 -0.07
CA PHE A 66 -7.53 1.60 0.95
C PHE A 66 -7.79 2.26 2.31
N GLN A 67 -9.04 2.30 2.65
CA GLN A 67 -9.54 2.53 4.00
C GLN A 67 -10.23 1.24 4.44
N ASP A 68 -10.44 1.10 5.74
CA ASP A 68 -11.12 -0.06 6.32
C ASP A 68 -10.40 -1.37 5.91
N VAL A 69 -9.11 -1.44 6.22
CA VAL A 69 -8.30 -2.64 5.97
C VAL A 69 -8.79 -3.76 6.88
N ALA A 70 -9.21 -4.86 6.27
CA ALA A 70 -9.78 -5.99 6.99
C ALA A 70 -8.70 -6.97 7.45
N SER A 71 -7.73 -7.26 6.59
CA SER A 71 -6.72 -8.27 6.85
C SER A 71 -5.36 -7.87 6.29
N VAL A 72 -4.30 -8.37 6.91
CA VAL A 72 -2.93 -8.10 6.53
C VAL A 72 -2.04 -9.30 6.75
N VAL A 73 -1.13 -9.57 5.82
CA VAL A 73 -0.06 -10.54 6.01
C VAL A 73 1.23 -10.08 5.34
N ALA A 74 2.32 -10.11 6.09
CA ALA A 74 3.65 -9.84 5.58
C ALA A 74 4.28 -11.16 5.10
N ASP A 75 4.85 -11.16 3.90
CA ASP A 75 5.58 -12.31 3.37
C ASP A 75 7.10 -12.18 3.56
N ASN A 76 7.84 -13.20 3.08
CA ASN A 76 9.29 -13.25 3.20
C ASN A 76 10.04 -12.46 2.11
N GLN A 77 9.31 -11.70 1.27
CA GLN A 77 9.87 -10.92 0.18
C GLN A 77 9.64 -9.41 0.35
N TYR A 78 9.39 -8.97 1.60
CA TYR A 78 9.08 -7.58 1.95
C TYR A 78 7.78 -7.05 1.33
N ARG A 79 6.87 -7.95 0.97
CA ARG A 79 5.54 -7.60 0.47
C ARG A 79 4.53 -7.74 1.59
N ILE A 80 3.65 -6.77 1.68
CA ILE A 80 2.55 -6.72 2.63
C ILE A 80 1.25 -6.84 1.83
N TRP A 81 0.55 -7.92 2.05
CA TRP A 81 -0.71 -8.23 1.40
C TRP A 81 -1.84 -7.67 2.23
N ILE A 82 -2.70 -6.86 1.61
CA ILE A 82 -3.70 -6.04 2.28
C ILE A 82 -5.06 -6.35 1.69
N GLY A 83 -5.91 -7.01 2.47
CA GLY A 83 -7.29 -7.27 2.11
C GLY A 83 -8.21 -6.18 2.62
N THR A 84 -9.03 -5.62 1.73
CA THR A 84 -10.10 -4.69 2.08
C THR A 84 -11.46 -5.31 1.75
N ARG A 85 -12.55 -4.58 1.97
CA ARG A 85 -13.88 -5.06 1.57
C ARG A 85 -14.07 -5.26 0.07
N ARG A 86 -13.17 -4.72 -0.79
CA ARG A 86 -13.38 -4.73 -2.24
C ARG A 86 -12.17 -5.19 -3.04
N HIS A 87 -10.96 -4.99 -2.52
CA HIS A 87 -9.74 -5.19 -3.28
C HIS A 87 -8.69 -5.89 -2.43
N LEU A 88 -7.80 -6.57 -3.12
CA LEU A 88 -6.54 -7.05 -2.58
C LEU A 88 -5.43 -6.14 -3.10
N PHE A 89 -4.59 -5.67 -2.19
CA PHE A 89 -3.41 -4.88 -2.54
C PHE A 89 -2.15 -5.62 -2.12
N VAL A 90 -1.07 -5.34 -2.81
CA VAL A 90 0.27 -5.67 -2.37
C VAL A 90 1.07 -4.38 -2.21
N TYR A 91 1.70 -4.21 -1.06
CA TYR A 91 2.55 -3.07 -0.73
C TYR A 91 3.98 -3.55 -0.53
N SER A 92 4.95 -2.93 -1.20
CA SER A 92 6.36 -3.18 -0.99
C SER A 92 6.86 -2.32 0.18
N SER A 93 7.34 -2.94 1.24
CA SER A 93 7.92 -2.22 2.37
C SER A 93 9.31 -1.63 2.07
N ARG A 94 9.92 -2.01 0.93
CA ARG A 94 11.20 -1.48 0.46
C ARG A 94 11.05 -0.23 -0.39
N THR A 95 10.19 -0.29 -1.39
CA THR A 95 10.00 0.80 -2.37
C THR A 95 8.88 1.75 -1.98
N HIS A 96 8.06 1.38 -0.99
CA HIS A 96 6.86 2.11 -0.56
C HIS A 96 5.78 2.24 -1.65
N ASN A 97 5.88 1.44 -2.69
CA ASN A 97 4.89 1.34 -3.75
C ASN A 97 3.82 0.31 -3.40
N PHE A 98 2.64 0.45 -3.95
CA PHE A 98 1.59 -0.54 -3.84
C PHE A 98 0.89 -0.76 -5.17
N THR A 99 0.40 -1.99 -5.36
CA THR A 99 -0.34 -2.41 -6.55
C THR A 99 -1.70 -2.94 -6.12
N THR A 100 -2.75 -2.55 -6.81
CA THR A 100 -4.07 -3.16 -6.67
C THR A 100 -4.13 -4.41 -7.53
N LEU A 101 -4.58 -5.52 -6.97
CA LEU A 101 -4.77 -6.75 -7.71
C LEU A 101 -6.22 -6.83 -8.20
N GLU A 102 -6.38 -7.09 -9.48
CA GLU A 102 -7.66 -7.14 -10.19
C GLU A 102 -7.88 -8.53 -10.86
N GLU A 103 -8.97 -8.70 -11.57
CA GLU A 103 -9.28 -9.94 -12.29
C GLU A 103 -8.21 -10.32 -13.32
N VAL A 104 -7.55 -9.34 -13.93
CA VAL A 104 -6.43 -9.57 -14.86
C VAL A 104 -5.25 -10.25 -14.18
N ASP A 105 -5.06 -10.03 -12.88
CA ASP A 105 -4.04 -10.69 -12.06
C ASP A 105 -4.49 -12.07 -11.55
N GLY A 106 -5.68 -12.53 -11.95
CA GLY A 106 -6.28 -13.79 -11.52
C GLY A 106 -7.01 -13.70 -10.17
N VAL A 107 -7.24 -12.52 -9.65
CA VAL A 107 -7.96 -12.29 -8.39
C VAL A 107 -9.44 -12.08 -8.70
N LEU A 108 -10.29 -12.97 -8.20
CA LEU A 108 -11.73 -12.80 -8.31
C LEU A 108 -12.24 -11.74 -7.33
N PRO A 109 -13.31 -11.00 -7.71
CA PRO A 109 -13.96 -10.05 -6.81
C PRO A 109 -14.36 -10.72 -5.49
N ASN A 110 -13.89 -10.16 -4.40
CA ASN A 110 -14.10 -10.71 -3.08
C ASN A 110 -14.25 -9.60 -2.03
N GLU A 111 -14.95 -9.90 -0.96
CA GLU A 111 -14.95 -9.11 0.26
C GLU A 111 -14.07 -9.84 1.27
N TYR A 112 -12.87 -9.30 1.51
CA TYR A 112 -11.91 -9.91 2.43
C TYR A 112 -12.35 -9.69 3.88
N ILE A 113 -12.15 -10.71 4.71
CA ILE A 113 -12.63 -10.73 6.09
C ILE A 113 -11.47 -10.66 7.08
N PHE A 114 -11.80 -10.24 8.31
CA PHE A 114 -10.84 -10.07 9.39
C PHE A 114 -10.15 -11.40 9.73
N HIS A 115 -8.85 -11.34 10.03
CA HIS A 115 -8.02 -12.48 10.46
C HIS A 115 -8.01 -13.68 9.51
N ALA A 116 -8.39 -13.50 8.26
CA ALA A 116 -8.44 -14.59 7.28
C ALA A 116 -7.21 -14.60 6.38
N THR A 117 -6.04 -14.47 6.95
CA THR A 117 -4.77 -14.49 6.24
C THR A 117 -3.84 -15.55 6.80
N LEU A 118 -2.98 -16.11 5.95
CA LEU A 118 -1.96 -17.08 6.35
C LEU A 118 -0.76 -16.96 5.41
N LEU A 119 0.44 -16.86 5.98
CA LEU A 119 1.69 -17.16 5.31
C LEU A 119 2.06 -18.62 5.56
N ALA A 120 2.04 -19.43 4.51
CA ALA A 120 2.41 -20.83 4.60
C ALA A 120 3.94 -20.99 4.66
N LYS A 121 4.39 -22.16 5.13
CA LYS A 121 5.83 -22.47 5.28
C LYS A 121 6.60 -22.46 3.97
N ASN A 122 5.93 -22.72 2.85
CA ASN A 122 6.51 -22.65 1.50
C ASN A 122 6.53 -21.23 0.93
N GLY A 123 6.03 -20.24 1.68
CA GLY A 123 5.97 -18.83 1.28
C GLY A 123 4.69 -18.44 0.54
N ASP A 124 3.79 -19.37 0.26
CA ASP A 124 2.50 -19.04 -0.34
C ASP A 124 1.63 -18.25 0.64
N VAL A 125 0.91 -17.27 0.12
CA VAL A 125 0.01 -16.42 0.90
C VAL A 125 -1.44 -16.80 0.60
N PHE A 126 -2.23 -16.90 1.65
CA PHE A 126 -3.65 -17.19 1.59
C PHE A 126 -4.43 -16.00 2.16
N VAL A 127 -5.42 -15.51 1.43
CA VAL A 127 -6.29 -14.41 1.87
C VAL A 127 -7.75 -14.81 1.66
N GLY A 128 -8.45 -14.96 2.76
CA GLY A 128 -9.85 -15.41 2.78
C GLY A 128 -10.85 -14.26 2.64
N GLY A 129 -11.95 -14.55 1.99
CA GLY A 129 -13.07 -13.65 1.82
C GLY A 129 -14.41 -14.36 1.73
N THR A 130 -15.48 -13.62 1.55
CA THR A 130 -16.87 -14.14 1.59
C THR A 130 -17.20 -15.08 0.45
N THR A 131 -16.54 -14.95 -0.70
CA THR A 131 -16.77 -15.77 -1.90
C THR A 131 -15.74 -16.89 -2.08
N GLY A 132 -14.75 -16.96 -1.18
CA GLY A 132 -13.68 -17.95 -1.25
C GLY A 132 -12.36 -17.40 -0.78
N MET A 133 -11.29 -18.03 -1.21
CA MET A 133 -9.93 -17.73 -0.78
C MET A 133 -9.04 -17.45 -2.00
N THR A 134 -8.31 -16.36 -1.96
CA THR A 134 -7.23 -16.07 -2.91
C THR A 134 -5.95 -16.75 -2.43
N VAL A 135 -5.31 -17.50 -3.31
CA VAL A 135 -4.02 -18.15 -3.05
C VAL A 135 -2.97 -17.51 -3.95
N ILE A 136 -1.95 -16.94 -3.34
CA ILE A 136 -0.85 -16.30 -4.03
C ILE A 136 0.37 -17.19 -3.89
N ASN A 137 0.89 -17.67 -5.02
CA ASN A 137 2.10 -18.47 -5.04
C ASN A 137 3.32 -17.60 -4.69
N SER A 138 4.23 -18.12 -3.87
CA SER A 138 5.44 -17.41 -3.44
C SER A 138 6.35 -16.99 -4.60
N ALA A 139 6.29 -17.69 -5.74
CA ALA A 139 7.08 -17.37 -6.94
C ALA A 139 6.49 -16.24 -7.80
N VAL A 140 5.29 -15.74 -7.46
CA VAL A 140 4.71 -14.62 -8.20
C VAL A 140 5.55 -13.36 -7.96
N HIS A 141 6.02 -12.79 -9.04
CA HIS A 141 6.68 -11.49 -9.05
C HIS A 141 5.65 -10.43 -9.43
N PHE A 142 5.56 -9.41 -8.63
CA PHE A 142 4.89 -8.17 -8.99
C PHE A 142 6.01 -7.15 -9.18
N ASP A 143 5.94 -6.40 -10.26
CA ASP A 143 6.91 -5.35 -10.57
C ASP A 143 6.70 -4.12 -9.66
N THR A 144 6.67 -4.36 -8.33
CA THR A 144 6.66 -3.28 -7.33
C THR A 144 8.00 -2.58 -7.22
N ASP A 145 9.03 -3.17 -7.84
CA ASP A 145 10.43 -2.72 -7.75
C ASP A 145 10.92 -2.05 -9.05
N GLU A 146 10.07 -1.91 -10.07
CA GLU A 146 10.42 -1.14 -11.26
C GLU A 146 10.36 0.36 -10.96
N ASP A 147 11.46 1.05 -11.23
CA ASP A 147 11.51 2.51 -11.26
C ASP A 147 10.72 3.00 -12.48
N TYR A 148 9.46 3.34 -12.26
CA TYR A 148 8.65 3.98 -13.29
C TYR A 148 9.08 5.42 -13.45
N THR A 149 9.43 5.79 -14.66
CA THR A 149 9.63 7.20 -15.00
C THR A 149 8.34 7.77 -15.55
N VAL A 150 7.89 8.85 -14.94
CA VAL A 150 6.74 9.63 -15.41
C VAL A 150 7.27 10.84 -16.15
N GLU A 151 6.98 10.93 -17.44
CA GLU A 151 7.34 12.07 -18.27
C GLU A 151 6.10 12.95 -18.49
N LEU A 152 6.22 14.24 -18.23
CA LEU A 152 5.17 15.20 -18.50
C LEU A 152 5.26 15.61 -19.98
N LEU A 153 4.28 15.15 -20.77
CA LEU A 153 4.25 15.41 -22.21
C LEU A 153 3.60 16.74 -22.59
N ASP A 154 2.55 17.12 -21.86
CA ASP A 154 1.76 18.29 -22.23
C ASP A 154 1.03 18.85 -21.00
N VAL A 155 0.90 20.17 -20.97
CA VAL A 155 0.15 20.91 -19.97
C VAL A 155 -0.80 21.85 -20.67
N LEU A 156 -2.09 21.74 -20.39
CA LEU A 156 -3.09 22.65 -20.90
C LEU A 156 -3.71 23.44 -19.74
N LEU A 157 -3.68 24.75 -19.85
CA LEU A 157 -4.32 25.66 -18.92
C LEU A 157 -5.49 26.36 -19.62
N ASN A 158 -6.70 26.17 -19.09
CA ASN A 158 -7.93 26.67 -19.74
C ASN A 158 -8.08 26.21 -21.20
N GLY A 159 -7.60 25.00 -21.49
CA GLY A 159 -7.63 24.41 -22.83
C GLY A 159 -6.53 24.90 -23.78
N LEU A 160 -5.64 25.77 -23.33
CA LEU A 160 -4.50 26.28 -24.13
C LEU A 160 -3.20 25.63 -23.66
N PRO A 161 -2.31 25.22 -24.60
CA PRO A 161 -1.04 24.63 -24.26
C PRO A 161 -0.12 25.64 -23.57
N VAL A 162 0.54 25.16 -22.50
CA VAL A 162 1.61 25.89 -21.81
C VAL A 162 2.94 25.35 -22.34
N SER A 163 3.82 26.20 -22.85
CA SER A 163 5.12 25.79 -23.34
C SER A 163 5.96 25.28 -22.19
N LEU A 164 6.38 24.02 -22.27
CA LEU A 164 7.42 23.45 -21.43
C LEU A 164 8.77 23.83 -22.02
N SER A 165 9.76 24.18 -21.21
CA SER A 165 11.10 24.50 -21.72
C SER A 165 11.75 23.24 -22.33
N GLU A 166 12.27 23.33 -23.54
CA GLU A 166 12.89 22.20 -24.26
C GLU A 166 14.27 21.77 -23.71
N GLU A 167 14.80 22.46 -22.69
CA GLU A 167 16.09 22.11 -22.13
C GLU A 167 15.92 21.20 -20.90
N PRO A 168 16.56 20.01 -20.89
CA PRO A 168 16.57 19.13 -19.73
C PRO A 168 17.42 19.79 -18.62
N GLN A 169 16.79 20.51 -17.73
CA GLN A 169 17.45 21.00 -16.52
C GLN A 169 17.26 19.97 -15.41
N GLU A 170 18.34 19.66 -14.71
CA GLU A 170 18.37 18.79 -13.51
C GLU A 170 17.57 19.33 -12.31
N ALA A 171 16.83 20.40 -12.46
CA ALA A 171 15.96 20.98 -11.46
C ALA A 171 14.49 20.82 -11.90
N ALA A 172 13.63 20.42 -10.98
CA ALA A 172 12.20 20.29 -11.20
C ALA A 172 11.63 21.51 -11.93
N GLU A 173 11.07 21.29 -13.12
CA GLU A 173 10.43 22.37 -13.87
C GLU A 173 9.25 22.91 -13.07
N THR A 174 9.31 24.19 -12.72
CA THR A 174 8.23 24.86 -12.03
C THR A 174 7.35 25.56 -13.05
N ILE A 175 6.12 25.10 -13.22
CA ILE A 175 5.13 25.73 -14.07
C ILE A 175 4.33 26.71 -13.21
N GLN A 176 4.32 27.98 -13.57
CA GLN A 176 3.52 28.98 -12.86
C GLN A 176 2.08 28.93 -13.35
N ILE A 177 1.17 28.61 -12.45
CA ILE A 177 -0.26 28.56 -12.72
C ILE A 177 -0.91 29.83 -12.14
N PRO A 178 -1.57 30.68 -12.96
CA PRO A 178 -2.25 31.86 -12.46
C PRO A 178 -3.44 31.46 -11.57
N TRP A 179 -3.65 32.17 -10.48
CA TRP A 179 -4.68 31.88 -9.48
C TRP A 179 -6.12 31.80 -10.04
N ASN A 180 -6.38 32.41 -11.19
CA ASN A 180 -7.71 32.46 -11.83
C ASN A 180 -7.90 31.41 -12.94
N PHE A 181 -7.13 30.32 -12.93
CA PHE A 181 -7.37 29.24 -13.90
C PHE A 181 -8.69 28.52 -13.61
N SER A 182 -9.35 28.03 -14.64
CA SER A 182 -10.60 27.26 -14.53
C SER A 182 -10.40 25.77 -14.79
N SER A 183 -9.36 25.40 -15.53
CA SER A 183 -9.02 24.00 -15.78
C SER A 183 -7.52 23.82 -15.99
N LEU A 184 -7.00 22.74 -15.44
CA LEU A 184 -5.63 22.25 -15.66
C LEU A 184 -5.74 20.80 -16.16
N GLN A 185 -5.09 20.53 -17.31
CA GLN A 185 -4.97 19.19 -17.85
C GLN A 185 -3.49 18.86 -17.99
N LEU A 186 -3.11 17.72 -17.44
CA LEU A 186 -1.75 17.18 -17.52
C LEU A 186 -1.79 15.92 -18.38
N LYS A 187 -0.94 15.85 -19.39
CA LYS A 187 -0.72 14.64 -20.16
C LYS A 187 0.63 14.05 -19.78
N VAL A 188 0.61 12.85 -19.23
CA VAL A 188 1.80 12.17 -18.75
C VAL A 188 2.03 10.91 -19.57
N LEU A 189 3.28 10.57 -19.77
CA LEU A 189 3.73 9.29 -20.28
C LEU A 189 4.34 8.50 -19.13
N LEU A 190 3.88 7.27 -18.96
CA LEU A 190 4.51 6.31 -18.07
C LEU A 190 5.34 5.37 -18.91
N ASN A 191 6.62 5.25 -18.59
CA ASN A 191 7.49 4.25 -19.22
C ASN A 191 7.23 2.89 -18.55
N GLU A 192 6.13 2.25 -18.96
CA GLU A 192 5.71 0.94 -18.47
C GLU A 192 5.47 0.00 -19.64
N SER A 193 5.92 -1.24 -19.49
CA SER A 193 5.73 -2.28 -20.51
C SER A 193 4.38 -2.98 -20.40
N ASP A 194 3.67 -2.87 -19.28
CA ASP A 194 2.39 -3.55 -19.04
C ASP A 194 1.20 -2.63 -19.32
N VAL A 195 0.62 -2.79 -20.49
CA VAL A 195 -0.50 -1.96 -21.02
C VAL A 195 -1.82 -2.22 -20.28
N PHE A 196 -1.90 -3.26 -19.45
CA PHE A 196 -3.16 -3.69 -18.82
C PHE A 196 -3.34 -3.20 -17.38
N ARG A 197 -2.32 -2.60 -16.78
CA ARG A 197 -2.40 -2.08 -15.42
C ARG A 197 -3.07 -0.72 -15.37
N LYS A 198 -3.93 -0.52 -14.39
CA LYS A 198 -4.44 0.81 -14.04
C LYS A 198 -3.39 1.55 -13.21
N ASN A 199 -2.90 2.64 -13.77
CA ASN A 199 -1.95 3.50 -13.09
C ASN A 199 -2.66 4.68 -12.44
N PHE A 200 -2.27 5.00 -11.21
CA PHE A 200 -2.77 6.15 -10.47
C PHE A 200 -1.65 7.15 -10.30
N PHE A 201 -1.90 8.38 -10.71
CA PHE A 201 -0.94 9.46 -10.60
C PHE A 201 -1.34 10.38 -9.45
N ARG A 202 -0.35 10.81 -8.68
CA ARG A 202 -0.51 11.84 -7.67
C ARG A 202 0.33 13.04 -8.08
N PHE A 203 -0.27 14.22 -8.10
CA PHE A 203 0.44 15.48 -8.30
C PHE A 203 0.15 16.42 -7.14
N ASN A 204 1.06 17.32 -6.87
CA ASN A 204 0.94 18.36 -5.87
C ASN A 204 1.08 19.71 -6.55
N ILE A 205 0.25 20.66 -6.16
CA ILE A 205 0.34 22.06 -6.60
C ILE A 205 0.70 22.87 -5.34
N GLU A 206 1.85 23.52 -5.38
CA GLU A 206 2.30 24.41 -4.32
C GLU A 206 1.86 25.84 -4.63
N GLY A 207 1.27 26.51 -3.63
CA GLY A 207 0.78 27.88 -3.80
C GLY A 207 0.79 28.67 -2.52
#